data_95e4df5f3782c8671b8838ec2dab5fe4
#
_entry.id   95e4df5f3782c8671b8838ec2dab5fe4
#
_cell.length_a   1.000
_cell.length_b   1.000
_cell.length_c   1.000
_cell.angle_alpha   90.00
_cell.angle_beta   90.00
_cell.angle_gamma   90.00
#
_symmetry.space_group_name_H-M   'P 1'
#
loop_
_entity.id
_entity.type
_entity.pdbx_description
1 polymer ?
#
loop_
_entity_poly.entity_id
_entity_poly.type
_entity_poly.pdbx_seq_one_letter_code
_entity_poly.pdbx_strand_id
1 'polypeptide(L)'
;MNRFIAILSLVLALPLFSRAQGTPILERRITLQATNEKIPVVLNRMGVEGRFSFSYNAALIDESQLISLQASNKTVREILHELFHDSFDFKEKGNHLILQKAPVKNLTPATLIISGYVEDGTTHARLADASIYDKKSITSVITDEYGYFRMKVSLHQQSAAISVSKRNYRDTLITITPGTPYITIVLMPIVRDSVISVPAKRDSAREELPMPYQEEPNVRNIRDTLYRDIQVSLLPFLGSNSRLSGNTINNYSINMLGGYSLGTRNIELGFFVNMDRGDVSWLQIAGIGNMVGGRMYGIQLSGFYNINGGETKAVQVSGFTNVNLSEVQGFQIAGFSNVNVKASEG
;
A
#
# COMPACT_ATOMS: atom_id res chain seq x y z
N MET A 1 9.84 -35.13 68.82
CA MET A 1 8.67 -34.90 67.96
C MET A 1 8.00 -33.57 68.25
N ASN A 2 8.67 -32.55 68.83
CA ASN A 2 8.09 -31.27 69.24
C ASN A 2 8.77 -30.00 68.69
N ARG A 3 9.59 -30.11 67.61
CA ARG A 3 10.23 -28.94 67.00
C ARG A 3 9.76 -28.62 65.55
N PHE A 4 8.88 -29.44 65.00
CA PHE A 4 8.33 -29.24 63.65
C PHE A 4 6.98 -28.51 63.62
N ILE A 5 6.31 -28.39 64.78
CA ILE A 5 4.98 -27.75 64.86
C ILE A 5 5.09 -26.22 65.06
N ALA A 6 6.26 -25.72 65.53
CA ALA A 6 6.43 -24.29 65.78
C ALA A 6 6.78 -23.45 64.53
N ILE A 7 7.16 -24.08 63.41
CA ILE A 7 7.54 -23.38 62.16
C ILE A 7 6.29 -23.21 61.23
N LEU A 8 5.27 -24.04 61.40
CA LEU A 8 4.06 -23.99 60.56
C LEU A 8 3.04 -22.91 61.00
N SER A 9 3.13 -22.39 62.23
CA SER A 9 2.25 -21.36 62.75
C SER A 9 2.74 -19.91 62.47
N LEU A 10 3.95 -19.70 61.96
CA LEU A 10 4.52 -18.37 61.71
C LEU A 10 4.26 -17.89 60.25
N VAL A 11 3.79 -18.76 59.38
CA VAL A 11 3.56 -18.43 57.94
C VAL A 11 2.11 -17.94 57.70
N LEU A 12 1.20 -18.06 58.69
CA LEU A 12 -0.22 -17.73 58.52
C LEU A 12 -0.61 -16.31 59.00
N ALA A 13 0.34 -15.47 59.37
CA ALA A 13 0.06 -14.09 59.84
C ALA A 13 0.71 -13.02 58.99
N LEU A 14 0.73 -13.21 57.67
CA LEU A 14 0.92 -12.08 56.75
C LEU A 14 -0.39 -11.31 56.63
N PRO A 15 -0.47 -10.06 57.15
CA PRO A 15 -1.64 -9.24 56.88
C PRO A 15 -1.76 -9.06 55.39
N LEU A 16 -2.84 -9.56 54.78
CA LEU A 16 -3.28 -9.18 53.47
C LEU A 16 -3.56 -7.67 53.52
N PHE A 17 -2.56 -6.84 53.23
CA PHE A 17 -2.77 -5.46 52.89
C PHE A 17 -3.53 -5.43 51.57
N SER A 18 -4.85 -5.67 51.66
CA SER A 18 -5.78 -5.26 50.62
C SER A 18 -5.65 -3.74 50.49
N ARG A 19 -4.84 -3.28 49.56
CA ARG A 19 -4.93 -1.88 49.12
C ARG A 19 -6.36 -1.72 48.62
N ALA A 20 -7.18 -0.99 49.36
CA ALA A 20 -8.44 -0.50 48.86
C ALA A 20 -8.11 0.38 47.64
N GLN A 21 -8.11 -0.20 46.43
CA GLN A 21 -8.03 0.55 45.20
C GLN A 21 -9.31 1.36 45.13
N GLY A 22 -9.20 2.67 45.26
CA GLY A 22 -10.34 3.58 45.08
C GLY A 22 -10.96 3.33 43.70
N THR A 23 -12.26 3.63 43.56
CA THR A 23 -12.99 3.48 42.30
C THR A 23 -12.18 4.10 41.14
N PRO A 24 -11.90 3.35 40.06
CA PRO A 24 -11.21 3.86 38.88
C PRO A 24 -11.81 5.17 38.38
N ILE A 25 -11.02 6.10 37.91
CA ILE A 25 -11.47 7.45 37.50
C ILE A 25 -12.61 7.35 36.47
N LEU A 26 -12.45 6.49 35.48
CA LEU A 26 -13.41 6.31 34.39
C LEU A 26 -14.77 5.75 34.87
N GLU A 27 -14.79 5.06 35.99
CA GLU A 27 -16.02 4.47 36.58
C GLU A 27 -16.68 5.38 37.64
N ARG A 28 -16.05 6.52 37.97
CA ARG A 28 -16.63 7.50 38.89
C ARG A 28 -17.85 8.15 38.25
N ARG A 29 -18.94 8.25 39.02
CA ARG A 29 -20.17 8.89 38.55
C ARG A 29 -20.19 10.34 38.93
N ILE A 30 -20.52 11.21 37.98
CA ILE A 30 -20.59 12.67 38.18
C ILE A 30 -21.90 13.20 37.56
N THR A 31 -22.30 14.35 38.03
CA THR A 31 -23.43 15.11 37.48
C THR A 31 -22.87 16.43 36.95
N LEU A 32 -23.04 16.71 35.67
CA LEU A 32 -22.50 17.88 35.00
C LEU A 32 -23.50 18.43 34.01
N GLN A 33 -23.66 19.73 34.00
CA GLN A 33 -24.44 20.43 32.99
C GLN A 33 -23.55 21.55 32.39
N ALA A 34 -23.40 21.55 31.09
CA ALA A 34 -22.71 22.58 30.33
C ALA A 34 -23.59 23.06 29.18
N THR A 35 -23.65 24.37 28.96
CA THR A 35 -24.41 24.96 27.86
C THR A 35 -23.56 25.97 27.16
N ASN A 36 -23.19 25.65 25.91
CA ASN A 36 -22.35 26.50 25.05
C ASN A 36 -21.01 26.90 25.73
N GLU A 37 -20.35 25.94 26.38
CA GLU A 37 -19.08 26.13 27.09
C GLU A 37 -17.91 25.52 26.28
N LYS A 38 -16.72 26.08 26.46
CA LYS A 38 -15.48 25.56 25.82
C LYS A 38 -15.08 24.22 26.42
N ILE A 39 -14.57 23.29 25.61
CA ILE A 39 -14.14 21.96 26.05
C ILE A 39 -13.19 22.01 27.27
N PRO A 40 -12.13 22.84 27.32
CA PRO A 40 -11.24 22.89 28.48
C PRO A 40 -11.97 23.24 29.80
N VAL A 41 -12.98 24.11 29.75
CA VAL A 41 -13.77 24.50 30.91
C VAL A 41 -14.58 23.30 31.41
N VAL A 42 -15.20 22.57 30.50
CA VAL A 42 -15.98 21.39 30.83
C VAL A 42 -15.11 20.28 31.42
N LEU A 43 -13.92 20.03 30.81
CA LEU A 43 -12.95 19.06 31.34
C LEU A 43 -12.48 19.43 32.76
N ASN A 44 -12.19 20.70 33.00
CA ASN A 44 -11.79 21.15 34.33
C ASN A 44 -12.89 20.89 35.39
N ARG A 45 -14.15 21.19 35.07
CA ARG A 45 -15.28 20.91 35.94
C ARG A 45 -15.48 19.41 36.18
N MET A 46 -15.32 18.58 35.14
CA MET A 46 -15.33 17.13 35.31
C MET A 46 -14.26 16.65 36.29
N GLY A 47 -13.06 17.22 36.19
CA GLY A 47 -11.94 16.93 37.09
C GLY A 47 -12.25 17.29 38.53
N VAL A 48 -12.86 18.45 38.77
CA VAL A 48 -13.28 18.89 40.12
C VAL A 48 -14.35 17.96 40.70
N GLU A 49 -15.41 17.70 39.95
CA GLU A 49 -16.52 16.83 40.39
C GLU A 49 -16.07 15.37 40.60
N GLY A 50 -15.23 14.85 39.70
CA GLY A 50 -14.71 13.49 39.77
C GLY A 50 -13.49 13.33 40.69
N ARG A 51 -12.93 14.42 41.24
CA ARG A 51 -11.71 14.46 42.07
C ARG A 51 -10.50 13.84 41.36
N PHE A 52 -10.20 14.30 40.13
CA PHE A 52 -9.04 13.90 39.35
C PHE A 52 -8.58 15.08 38.46
N SER A 53 -7.43 14.92 37.81
CA SER A 53 -6.92 15.92 36.87
C SER A 53 -6.78 15.34 35.48
N PHE A 54 -7.13 16.11 34.46
CA PHE A 54 -6.82 15.77 33.07
C PHE A 54 -5.38 16.12 32.71
N SER A 55 -4.80 15.28 31.87
CA SER A 55 -3.50 15.53 31.23
C SER A 55 -3.64 15.26 29.72
N TYR A 56 -3.48 16.28 28.90
CA TYR A 56 -3.58 16.18 27.44
C TYR A 56 -2.70 17.23 26.75
N ASN A 57 -2.36 16.96 25.49
CA ASN A 57 -1.70 17.96 24.66
C ASN A 57 -2.77 18.91 24.09
N ALA A 58 -2.67 20.20 24.39
CA ALA A 58 -3.60 21.24 23.94
C ALA A 58 -3.78 21.27 22.41
N ALA A 59 -2.73 20.91 21.64
CA ALA A 59 -2.82 20.82 20.17
C ALA A 59 -3.77 19.71 19.65
N LEU A 60 -4.21 18.79 20.50
CA LEU A 60 -5.11 17.69 20.11
C LEU A 60 -6.60 18.04 20.30
N ILE A 61 -6.92 19.10 21.01
CA ILE A 61 -8.28 19.53 21.34
C ILE A 61 -8.50 20.92 20.76
N ASP A 62 -9.59 21.09 20.01
CA ASP A 62 -9.99 22.44 19.60
C ASP A 62 -10.55 23.20 20.80
N GLU A 63 -9.70 24.06 21.38
CA GLU A 63 -10.04 24.87 22.55
C GLU A 63 -11.13 25.90 22.28
N SER A 64 -11.41 26.21 21.03
CA SER A 64 -12.46 27.16 20.62
C SER A 64 -13.84 26.51 20.49
N GLN A 65 -13.90 25.19 20.41
CA GLN A 65 -15.13 24.45 20.22
C GLN A 65 -16.06 24.60 21.45
N LEU A 66 -17.27 25.04 21.18
CA LEU A 66 -18.33 25.15 22.18
C LEU A 66 -19.18 23.88 22.21
N ILE A 67 -19.45 23.36 23.41
CA ILE A 67 -20.23 22.15 23.61
C ILE A 67 -21.38 22.38 24.59
N SER A 68 -22.44 21.63 24.39
CA SER A 68 -23.55 21.54 25.35
C SER A 68 -23.72 20.08 25.75
N LEU A 69 -23.72 19.82 27.02
CA LEU A 69 -23.78 18.48 27.61
C LEU A 69 -24.67 18.46 28.84
N GLN A 70 -25.48 17.44 28.97
CA GLN A 70 -26.26 17.19 30.19
C GLN A 70 -26.02 15.75 30.67
N ALA A 71 -25.28 15.61 31.74
CA ALA A 71 -24.98 14.34 32.37
C ALA A 71 -25.53 14.32 33.81
N SER A 72 -26.42 13.40 34.10
CA SER A 72 -26.94 13.17 35.44
C SER A 72 -26.53 11.76 35.89
N ASN A 73 -25.66 11.69 36.91
CA ASN A 73 -25.16 10.41 37.46
C ASN A 73 -24.55 9.47 36.40
N LYS A 74 -23.89 10.03 35.34
CA LYS A 74 -23.16 9.29 34.33
C LYS A 74 -21.73 9.02 34.78
N THR A 75 -21.14 7.91 34.32
CA THR A 75 -19.71 7.66 34.50
C THR A 75 -18.85 8.64 33.71
N VAL A 76 -17.66 8.93 34.21
CA VAL A 76 -16.67 9.77 33.48
C VAL A 76 -16.43 9.18 32.06
N ARG A 77 -16.39 7.87 31.92
CA ARG A 77 -16.27 7.18 30.65
C ARG A 77 -17.40 7.52 29.67
N GLU A 78 -18.65 7.43 30.12
CA GLU A 78 -19.84 7.74 29.30
C GLU A 78 -19.79 9.20 28.82
N ILE A 79 -19.44 10.13 29.71
CA ILE A 79 -19.37 11.55 29.37
C ILE A 79 -18.26 11.81 28.36
N LEU A 80 -17.07 11.22 28.53
CA LEU A 80 -15.96 11.39 27.60
C LEU A 80 -16.24 10.77 26.24
N HIS A 81 -16.96 9.63 26.20
CA HIS A 81 -17.40 9.03 24.95
C HIS A 81 -18.41 9.91 24.21
N GLU A 82 -19.31 10.56 24.94
CA GLU A 82 -20.28 11.52 24.38
C GLU A 82 -19.57 12.79 23.83
N LEU A 83 -18.50 13.26 24.49
CA LEU A 83 -17.75 14.42 24.07
C LEU A 83 -16.83 14.18 22.88
N PHE A 84 -16.12 13.06 22.87
CA PHE A 84 -15.02 12.81 21.94
C PHE A 84 -15.28 11.64 21.00
N HIS A 85 -16.37 10.91 21.20
CA HIS A 85 -16.68 9.67 20.51
C HIS A 85 -15.47 8.72 20.60
N ASP A 86 -15.03 8.12 19.51
CA ASP A 86 -13.87 7.22 19.47
C ASP A 86 -12.55 7.91 19.05
N SER A 87 -12.50 9.26 19.17
CA SER A 87 -11.33 10.04 18.73
C SER A 87 -10.16 10.01 19.71
N PHE A 88 -10.42 9.65 20.96
CA PHE A 88 -9.43 9.60 22.04
C PHE A 88 -9.48 8.31 22.84
N ASP A 89 -8.29 7.84 23.24
CA ASP A 89 -8.10 6.82 24.25
C ASP A 89 -7.85 7.48 25.61
N PHE A 90 -8.31 6.86 26.68
CA PHE A 90 -8.23 7.34 28.05
C PHE A 90 -7.40 6.39 28.91
N LYS A 91 -6.31 6.90 29.49
CA LYS A 91 -5.44 6.11 30.34
C LYS A 91 -5.34 6.71 31.74
N GLU A 92 -5.63 5.90 32.75
CA GLU A 92 -5.48 6.32 34.14
C GLU A 92 -4.04 6.14 34.64
N LYS A 93 -3.49 7.15 35.30
CA LYS A 93 -2.19 7.10 35.98
C LYS A 93 -2.26 7.84 37.31
N GLY A 94 -2.37 7.13 38.42
CA GLY A 94 -2.61 7.72 39.74
C GLY A 94 -3.95 8.49 39.74
N ASN A 95 -3.92 9.77 40.05
CA ASN A 95 -5.10 10.63 40.04
C ASN A 95 -5.22 11.47 38.75
N HIS A 96 -4.53 11.07 37.69
CA HIS A 96 -4.56 11.73 36.38
C HIS A 96 -5.24 10.87 35.34
N LEU A 97 -6.09 11.49 34.53
CA LEU A 97 -6.67 10.90 33.33
C LEU A 97 -6.00 11.51 32.10
N ILE A 98 -5.24 10.68 31.40
CA ILE A 98 -4.45 11.07 30.24
C ILE A 98 -5.30 10.86 29.00
N LEU A 99 -5.53 11.91 28.21
CA LEU A 99 -6.15 11.84 26.90
C LEU A 99 -5.06 11.68 25.85
N GLN A 100 -5.14 10.62 25.08
CA GLN A 100 -4.26 10.36 23.95
C GLN A 100 -5.13 10.24 22.70
N LYS A 101 -4.64 10.71 21.55
CA LYS A 101 -5.35 10.46 20.29
C LYS A 101 -5.48 8.96 20.13
N ALA A 102 -6.70 8.48 19.95
CA ALA A 102 -6.94 7.07 19.71
C ALA A 102 -6.07 6.64 18.50
N PRO A 103 -5.29 5.55 18.60
CA PRO A 103 -4.62 5.02 17.43
C PRO A 103 -5.71 4.82 16.38
N VAL A 104 -5.47 5.30 15.17
CA VAL A 104 -6.34 4.96 14.05
C VAL A 104 -6.47 3.44 14.11
N LYS A 105 -7.63 2.94 14.53
CA LYS A 105 -7.92 1.51 14.44
C LYS A 105 -7.68 1.18 12.98
N ASN A 106 -6.53 0.58 12.67
CA ASN A 106 -6.35 -0.14 11.43
C ASN A 106 -7.35 -1.30 11.53
N LEU A 107 -8.59 -0.99 11.18
CA LEU A 107 -9.60 -2.00 10.92
C LEU A 107 -8.93 -2.87 9.89
N THR A 108 -8.56 -4.07 10.25
CA THR A 108 -8.15 -5.07 9.27
C THR A 108 -9.24 -5.01 8.22
N PRO A 109 -8.93 -4.59 6.97
CA PRO A 109 -9.97 -4.32 6.00
C PRO A 109 -10.82 -5.58 5.87
N ALA A 110 -12.13 -5.46 6.07
CA ALA A 110 -13.02 -6.57 5.89
C ALA A 110 -12.80 -7.10 4.47
N THR A 111 -12.57 -8.40 4.32
CA THR A 111 -12.32 -8.99 3.01
C THR A 111 -13.58 -9.66 2.48
N LEU A 112 -13.90 -9.35 1.24
CA LEU A 112 -15.02 -9.94 0.51
C LEU A 112 -14.46 -10.78 -0.66
N ILE A 113 -15.06 -11.94 -0.91
CA ILE A 113 -14.82 -12.69 -2.14
C ILE A 113 -15.92 -12.34 -3.12
N ILE A 114 -15.54 -11.78 -4.26
CA ILE A 114 -16.43 -11.52 -5.39
C ILE A 114 -16.14 -12.49 -6.50
N SER A 115 -17.15 -12.83 -7.27
CA SER A 115 -17.02 -13.67 -8.45
C SER A 115 -18.00 -13.21 -9.53
N GLY A 116 -17.79 -13.64 -10.76
CA GLY A 116 -18.69 -13.29 -11.84
C GLY A 116 -18.08 -13.49 -13.22
N TYR A 117 -18.65 -12.81 -14.19
CA TYR A 117 -18.22 -12.87 -15.58
C TYR A 117 -17.92 -11.48 -16.14
N VAL A 118 -17.02 -11.45 -17.12
CA VAL A 118 -16.78 -10.25 -17.96
C VAL A 118 -17.32 -10.55 -19.35
N GLU A 119 -18.11 -9.62 -19.88
CA GLU A 119 -18.83 -9.76 -21.16
C GLU A 119 -18.55 -8.57 -22.08
N ASP A 120 -18.61 -8.82 -23.39
CA ASP A 120 -18.57 -7.81 -24.44
C ASP A 120 -19.93 -7.08 -24.50
N GLY A 121 -19.90 -5.77 -24.44
CA GLY A 121 -21.11 -4.94 -24.41
C GLY A 121 -21.88 -4.88 -25.72
N THR A 122 -21.32 -5.39 -26.83
CA THR A 122 -21.97 -5.41 -28.13
C THR A 122 -22.49 -6.81 -28.48
N THR A 123 -21.68 -7.84 -28.25
CA THR A 123 -21.96 -9.21 -28.66
C THR A 123 -22.49 -10.09 -27.52
N HIS A 124 -22.37 -9.62 -26.28
CA HIS A 124 -22.62 -10.39 -25.06
C HIS A 124 -21.78 -11.65 -24.92
N ALA A 125 -20.73 -11.78 -25.75
CA ALA A 125 -19.77 -12.87 -25.63
C ALA A 125 -18.93 -12.71 -24.36
N ARG A 126 -18.58 -13.84 -23.73
CA ARG A 126 -17.72 -13.86 -22.54
C ARG A 126 -16.29 -13.58 -22.91
N LEU A 127 -15.61 -12.75 -22.10
CA LEU A 127 -14.27 -12.27 -22.38
C LEU A 127 -13.22 -12.98 -21.50
N ALA A 128 -12.47 -13.90 -22.12
CA ALA A 128 -11.28 -14.48 -21.52
C ALA A 128 -10.16 -13.43 -21.38
N ASP A 129 -9.16 -13.68 -20.54
CA ASP A 129 -7.96 -12.82 -20.34
C ASP A 129 -8.28 -11.35 -20.04
N ALA A 130 -9.42 -11.02 -19.44
CA ALA A 130 -9.68 -9.70 -18.92
C ALA A 130 -9.02 -9.54 -17.55
N SER A 131 -8.37 -8.40 -17.30
CA SER A 131 -7.71 -8.10 -16.03
C SER A 131 -8.67 -7.37 -15.08
N ILE A 132 -8.89 -7.93 -13.90
CA ILE A 132 -9.64 -7.33 -12.81
C ILE A 132 -8.64 -7.02 -11.70
N TYR A 133 -8.56 -5.76 -11.25
CA TYR A 133 -7.54 -5.35 -10.30
C TYR A 133 -8.00 -4.25 -9.33
N ASP A 134 -7.42 -4.28 -8.14
CA ASP A 134 -7.55 -3.25 -7.11
C ASP A 134 -6.22 -2.48 -7.02
N LYS A 135 -6.27 -1.18 -7.34
CA LYS A 135 -5.09 -0.30 -7.32
C LYS A 135 -4.55 -0.06 -5.91
N LYS A 136 -5.40 -0.11 -4.89
CA LYS A 136 -4.98 0.15 -3.50
C LYS A 136 -4.26 -1.04 -2.89
N SER A 137 -4.82 -2.23 -3.05
CA SER A 137 -4.23 -3.46 -2.51
C SER A 137 -3.18 -4.09 -3.42
N ILE A 138 -3.03 -3.60 -4.66
CA ILE A 138 -2.15 -4.14 -5.70
C ILE A 138 -2.42 -5.65 -5.88
N THR A 139 -3.69 -6.00 -6.02
CA THR A 139 -4.13 -7.36 -6.28
C THR A 139 -4.85 -7.44 -7.61
N SER A 140 -4.70 -8.55 -8.32
CA SER A 140 -5.39 -8.77 -9.59
C SER A 140 -5.73 -10.23 -9.79
N VAL A 141 -6.73 -10.45 -10.62
CA VAL A 141 -7.08 -11.72 -11.21
C VAL A 141 -7.35 -11.53 -12.70
N ILE A 142 -7.30 -12.61 -13.45
CA ILE A 142 -7.56 -12.64 -14.89
C ILE A 142 -8.74 -13.59 -15.11
N THR A 143 -9.66 -13.22 -16.02
CA THR A 143 -10.75 -14.13 -16.39
C THR A 143 -10.21 -15.37 -17.10
N ASP A 144 -10.80 -16.51 -16.81
CA ASP A 144 -10.52 -17.77 -17.49
C ASP A 144 -11.07 -17.80 -18.94
N GLU A 145 -10.92 -18.93 -19.61
CA GLU A 145 -11.42 -19.14 -20.98
C GLU A 145 -12.94 -18.94 -21.14
N TYR A 146 -13.69 -19.06 -20.04
CA TYR A 146 -15.14 -18.84 -20.01
C TYR A 146 -15.53 -17.43 -19.57
N GLY A 147 -14.56 -16.52 -19.41
CA GLY A 147 -14.80 -15.17 -18.93
C GLY A 147 -15.11 -15.06 -17.44
N TYR A 148 -14.93 -16.14 -16.66
CA TYR A 148 -15.21 -16.17 -15.22
C TYR A 148 -14.01 -15.67 -14.42
N PHE A 149 -14.29 -14.98 -13.31
CA PHE A 149 -13.28 -14.59 -12.33
C PHE A 149 -13.75 -14.82 -10.91
N ARG A 150 -12.78 -14.94 -10.00
CA ARG A 150 -12.98 -14.95 -8.55
C ARG A 150 -11.85 -14.19 -7.89
N MET A 151 -12.19 -13.13 -7.13
CA MET A 151 -11.22 -12.21 -6.53
C MET A 151 -11.53 -11.96 -5.06
N LYS A 152 -10.47 -11.96 -4.23
CA LYS A 152 -10.55 -11.49 -2.85
C LYS A 152 -10.28 -9.99 -2.84
N VAL A 153 -11.21 -9.18 -2.34
CA VAL A 153 -11.16 -7.72 -2.32
C VAL A 153 -11.12 -7.23 -0.89
N SER A 154 -10.29 -6.26 -0.61
CA SER A 154 -10.21 -5.59 0.70
C SER A 154 -11.13 -4.38 0.73
N LEU A 155 -12.12 -4.38 1.62
CA LEU A 155 -13.04 -3.26 1.76
C LEU A 155 -12.41 -2.16 2.62
N HIS A 156 -12.43 -0.94 2.12
CA HIS A 156 -12.05 0.27 2.85
C HIS A 156 -13.31 1.10 3.09
N GLN A 157 -13.65 1.32 4.36
CA GLN A 157 -14.88 2.04 4.73
C GLN A 157 -16.15 1.45 4.07
N GLN A 158 -16.27 0.11 4.11
CA GLN A 158 -17.39 -0.66 3.56
C GLN A 158 -17.51 -0.68 2.02
N SER A 159 -16.51 -0.23 1.28
CA SER A 159 -16.50 -0.33 -0.17
C SER A 159 -15.10 -0.60 -0.71
N ALA A 160 -15.02 -1.10 -1.93
CA ALA A 160 -13.77 -1.20 -2.69
C ALA A 160 -14.03 -0.80 -4.15
N ALA A 161 -13.04 -0.17 -4.77
CA ALA A 161 -13.08 0.17 -6.19
C ALA A 161 -12.19 -0.80 -6.95
N ILE A 162 -12.75 -1.58 -7.84
CA ILE A 162 -12.03 -2.46 -8.75
C ILE A 162 -12.06 -1.92 -10.16
N SER A 163 -10.93 -2.00 -10.85
CA SER A 163 -10.82 -1.66 -12.27
C SER A 163 -10.83 -2.94 -13.09
N VAL A 164 -11.45 -2.88 -14.26
CA VAL A 164 -11.50 -3.98 -15.22
C VAL A 164 -11.02 -3.47 -16.56
N SER A 165 -9.98 -4.12 -17.10
CA SER A 165 -9.30 -3.72 -18.33
C SER A 165 -9.09 -4.91 -19.25
N LYS A 166 -9.26 -4.69 -20.55
CA LYS A 166 -8.90 -5.62 -21.60
C LYS A 166 -8.43 -4.88 -22.84
N ARG A 167 -7.43 -5.41 -23.53
CA ARG A 167 -6.93 -4.83 -24.79
C ARG A 167 -8.07 -4.64 -25.78
N ASN A 168 -8.19 -3.48 -26.40
CA ASN A 168 -9.24 -3.03 -27.32
C ASN A 168 -10.61 -2.79 -26.70
N TYR A 169 -10.73 -2.75 -25.38
CA TYR A 169 -11.93 -2.34 -24.66
C TYR A 169 -11.68 -1.09 -23.83
N ARG A 170 -12.75 -0.38 -23.50
CA ARG A 170 -12.74 0.74 -22.54
C ARG A 170 -12.63 0.21 -21.14
N ASP A 171 -11.72 0.78 -20.35
CA ASP A 171 -11.56 0.42 -18.95
C ASP A 171 -12.82 0.80 -18.16
N THR A 172 -13.21 -0.05 -17.23
CA THR A 172 -14.41 0.12 -16.41
C THR A 172 -14.03 0.09 -14.94
N LEU A 173 -14.55 1.03 -14.15
CA LEU A 173 -14.41 1.09 -12.70
C LEU A 173 -15.72 0.69 -12.03
N ILE A 174 -15.65 -0.23 -11.06
CA ILE A 174 -16.81 -0.76 -10.34
C ILE A 174 -16.59 -0.58 -8.84
N THR A 175 -17.61 -0.08 -8.16
CA THR A 175 -17.63 -0.02 -6.70
C THR A 175 -18.27 -1.27 -6.13
N ILE A 176 -17.55 -1.98 -5.29
CA ILE A 176 -17.99 -3.19 -4.59
C ILE A 176 -18.41 -2.82 -3.18
N THR A 177 -19.60 -3.27 -2.78
CA THR A 177 -20.14 -3.12 -1.42
C THR A 177 -20.46 -4.48 -0.82
N PRO A 178 -20.58 -4.61 0.51
CA PRO A 178 -21.09 -5.83 1.13
C PRO A 178 -22.46 -6.20 0.56
N GLY A 179 -22.65 -7.48 0.22
CA GLY A 179 -23.91 -7.98 -0.35
C GLY A 179 -23.92 -8.18 -1.86
N THR A 180 -22.83 -7.86 -2.58
CA THR A 180 -22.66 -8.14 -4.01
C THR A 180 -21.63 -9.26 -4.26
N PRO A 181 -21.90 -10.53 -3.90
CA PRO A 181 -20.92 -11.60 -4.06
C PRO A 181 -20.74 -12.05 -5.51
N TYR A 182 -21.70 -11.71 -6.38
CA TYR A 182 -21.71 -12.14 -7.78
C TYR A 182 -22.09 -10.96 -8.69
N ILE A 183 -21.29 -10.71 -9.75
CA ILE A 183 -21.47 -9.59 -10.66
C ILE A 183 -21.15 -9.99 -12.11
N THR A 184 -21.92 -9.47 -13.05
CA THR A 184 -21.56 -9.47 -14.47
C THR A 184 -21.03 -8.09 -14.86
N ILE A 185 -19.84 -8.05 -15.43
CA ILE A 185 -19.13 -6.82 -15.80
C ILE A 185 -19.15 -6.71 -17.33
N VAL A 186 -19.67 -5.62 -17.84
CA VAL A 186 -19.75 -5.37 -19.27
C VAL A 186 -18.64 -4.42 -19.70
N LEU A 187 -17.81 -4.82 -20.65
CA LEU A 187 -16.79 -3.98 -21.26
C LEU A 187 -17.23 -3.56 -22.67
N MET A 188 -17.16 -2.26 -22.94
CA MET A 188 -17.46 -1.72 -24.26
C MET A 188 -16.23 -1.79 -25.17
N PRO A 189 -16.33 -2.38 -26.37
CA PRO A 189 -15.22 -2.39 -27.32
C PRO A 189 -14.89 -0.96 -27.76
N ILE A 190 -13.59 -0.68 -27.99
CA ILE A 190 -13.15 0.57 -28.59
C ILE A 190 -13.40 0.43 -30.10
N VAL A 191 -14.46 1.07 -30.59
CA VAL A 191 -14.67 1.22 -32.02
C VAL A 191 -13.57 2.15 -32.54
N ARG A 192 -12.62 1.59 -33.26
CA ARG A 192 -11.70 2.42 -34.08
C ARG A 192 -12.50 2.70 -35.35
N ASP A 193 -13.03 3.91 -35.48
CA ASP A 193 -13.40 4.38 -36.80
C ASP A 193 -12.21 4.12 -37.72
N SER A 194 -12.47 3.49 -38.84
CA SER A 194 -11.46 3.22 -39.86
C SER A 194 -11.06 4.55 -40.51
N VAL A 195 -10.46 5.44 -39.73
CA VAL A 195 -9.69 6.55 -40.25
C VAL A 195 -8.54 5.88 -41.01
N ILE A 196 -8.54 6.04 -42.32
CA ILE A 196 -7.42 5.73 -43.19
C ILE A 196 -6.18 6.19 -42.41
N SER A 197 -5.48 5.24 -41.81
CA SER A 197 -4.23 5.54 -41.13
C SER A 197 -3.26 6.00 -42.22
N VAL A 198 -3.15 7.31 -42.39
CA VAL A 198 -1.91 7.86 -42.93
C VAL A 198 -0.84 7.20 -42.06
N PRO A 199 0.07 6.39 -42.64
CA PRO A 199 1.08 5.75 -41.84
C PRO A 199 1.79 6.88 -41.12
N ALA A 200 1.58 7.02 -39.81
CA ALA A 200 2.39 7.91 -39.01
C ALA A 200 3.81 7.52 -39.38
N LYS A 201 4.54 8.48 -39.94
CA LYS A 201 5.94 8.32 -40.30
C LYS A 201 6.57 7.67 -39.08
N ARG A 202 6.83 6.36 -39.15
CA ARG A 202 7.53 5.64 -38.09
C ARG A 202 8.84 6.40 -38.00
N ASP A 203 8.96 7.21 -36.95
CA ASP A 203 10.29 7.72 -36.60
C ASP A 203 11.18 6.50 -36.58
N SER A 204 12.18 6.56 -37.45
CA SER A 204 13.18 5.57 -37.80
C SER A 204 13.27 4.49 -36.74
N ALA A 205 12.83 3.26 -37.07
CA ALA A 205 12.63 2.10 -36.25
C ALA A 205 13.39 2.17 -34.91
N ARG A 206 12.69 2.61 -33.88
CA ARG A 206 13.22 2.51 -32.52
C ARG A 206 13.34 1.01 -32.28
N GLU A 207 14.57 0.54 -32.25
CA GLU A 207 14.87 -0.84 -31.95
C GLU A 207 14.49 -1.03 -30.46
N GLU A 208 13.26 -1.48 -30.22
CA GLU A 208 12.76 -1.69 -28.86
C GLU A 208 13.40 -2.96 -28.32
N LEU A 209 13.98 -2.86 -27.14
CA LEU A 209 14.47 -4.06 -26.44
C LEU A 209 13.27 -4.98 -26.17
N PRO A 210 13.28 -6.24 -26.67
CA PRO A 210 12.22 -7.19 -26.40
C PRO A 210 12.27 -7.59 -24.92
N MET A 211 11.46 -6.91 -24.11
CA MET A 211 11.40 -7.18 -22.67
C MET A 211 10.65 -8.49 -22.40
N PRO A 212 11.09 -9.26 -21.39
CA PRO A 212 10.34 -10.42 -20.92
C PRO A 212 8.92 -10.04 -20.50
N TYR A 213 8.01 -11.00 -20.58
CA TYR A 213 6.63 -10.89 -20.06
C TYR A 213 5.74 -9.79 -20.66
N GLN A 214 6.04 -9.28 -21.85
CA GLN A 214 5.19 -8.28 -22.52
C GLN A 214 3.81 -8.81 -22.88
N GLU A 215 3.69 -10.12 -23.12
CA GLU A 215 2.43 -10.78 -23.42
C GLU A 215 1.64 -11.23 -22.18
N GLU A 216 2.16 -11.00 -20.99
CA GLU A 216 1.42 -11.27 -19.75
C GLU A 216 0.11 -10.45 -19.75
N PRO A 217 -1.06 -11.06 -19.49
CA PRO A 217 -2.34 -10.38 -19.66
C PRO A 217 -2.49 -9.04 -18.93
N ASN A 218 -2.01 -8.92 -17.70
CA ASN A 218 -2.06 -7.64 -16.98
C ASN A 218 -1.19 -6.58 -17.65
N VAL A 219 0.01 -6.94 -18.10
CA VAL A 219 0.93 -6.02 -18.81
C VAL A 219 0.29 -5.50 -20.09
N ARG A 220 -0.38 -6.40 -20.81
CA ARG A 220 -1.03 -6.11 -22.09
C ARG A 220 -2.33 -5.31 -21.95
N ASN A 221 -3.12 -5.61 -20.93
CA ASN A 221 -4.46 -5.06 -20.75
C ASN A 221 -4.48 -3.74 -19.98
N ILE A 222 -3.66 -3.61 -18.92
CA ILE A 222 -3.73 -2.49 -17.99
C ILE A 222 -2.87 -1.34 -18.52
N ARG A 223 -3.50 -0.20 -18.76
CA ARG A 223 -2.84 1.04 -19.21
C ARG A 223 -2.42 1.94 -18.04
N ASP A 224 -3.04 1.73 -16.89
CA ASP A 224 -2.74 2.48 -15.68
C ASP A 224 -1.32 2.19 -15.19
N THR A 225 -0.65 3.24 -14.72
CA THR A 225 0.59 3.11 -13.95
C THR A 225 0.25 3.04 -12.47
N LEU A 226 0.69 1.99 -11.82
CA LEU A 226 0.55 1.79 -10.38
C LEU A 226 1.84 2.24 -9.68
N TYR A 227 1.73 2.64 -8.41
CA TYR A 227 2.87 3.12 -7.62
C TYR A 227 2.96 2.42 -6.28
N ARG A 228 4.18 2.07 -5.89
CA ARG A 228 4.51 1.48 -4.60
C ARG A 228 5.77 2.11 -4.02
N ASP A 229 5.84 2.22 -2.70
CA ASP A 229 7.07 2.67 -2.05
C ASP A 229 8.14 1.58 -2.10
N ILE A 230 7.81 0.35 -1.73
CA ILE A 230 8.77 -0.74 -1.65
C ILE A 230 8.23 -1.98 -2.35
N GLN A 231 9.05 -2.56 -3.22
CA GLN A 231 8.89 -3.91 -3.75
C GLN A 231 9.90 -4.86 -3.11
N VAL A 232 9.42 -6.04 -2.74
CA VAL A 232 10.28 -7.19 -2.43
C VAL A 232 9.83 -8.35 -3.30
N SER A 233 10.74 -8.95 -4.06
CA SER A 233 10.42 -10.10 -4.91
C SER A 233 11.44 -11.23 -4.77
N LEU A 234 10.96 -12.46 -4.82
CA LEU A 234 11.80 -13.66 -4.93
C LEU A 234 12.09 -13.96 -6.41
N LEU A 235 11.05 -13.96 -7.23
CA LEU A 235 11.05 -14.17 -8.67
C LEU A 235 10.06 -13.19 -9.32
N PRO A 236 10.10 -12.96 -10.64
CA PRO A 236 9.05 -12.26 -11.35
C PRO A 236 7.66 -12.77 -10.97
N PHE A 237 6.73 -11.87 -10.65
CA PHE A 237 5.37 -12.15 -10.18
C PHE A 237 5.25 -12.88 -8.83
N LEU A 238 6.35 -13.29 -8.22
CA LEU A 238 6.38 -13.87 -6.87
C LEU A 238 7.00 -12.86 -5.90
N GLY A 239 6.23 -11.87 -5.51
CA GLY A 239 6.64 -10.78 -4.63
C GLY A 239 5.46 -9.92 -4.19
N SER A 240 5.76 -8.79 -3.58
CA SER A 240 4.77 -7.88 -3.00
C SER A 240 3.80 -7.26 -4.02
N ASN A 241 4.22 -7.10 -5.29
CA ASN A 241 3.39 -6.58 -6.37
C ASN A 241 2.70 -7.67 -7.19
N SER A 242 3.04 -8.94 -6.94
CA SER A 242 2.42 -10.09 -7.57
C SER A 242 2.32 -9.93 -9.10
N ARG A 243 1.20 -10.27 -9.71
CA ARG A 243 0.97 -10.17 -11.16
C ARG A 243 0.85 -8.74 -11.71
N LEU A 244 0.83 -7.73 -10.84
CA LEU A 244 0.82 -6.32 -11.22
C LEU A 244 2.22 -5.70 -11.26
N SER A 245 3.27 -6.47 -11.02
CA SER A 245 4.66 -6.01 -11.06
C SER A 245 4.98 -5.24 -12.34
N GLY A 246 4.65 -5.77 -13.50
CA GLY A 246 4.92 -5.14 -14.79
C GLY A 246 4.14 -3.84 -15.06
N ASN A 247 3.19 -3.47 -14.21
CA ASN A 247 2.41 -2.22 -14.29
C ASN A 247 2.73 -1.27 -13.13
N THR A 248 3.68 -1.65 -12.24
CA THR A 248 3.99 -0.91 -11.01
C THR A 248 5.36 -0.27 -11.07
N ILE A 249 5.43 1.04 -10.77
CA ILE A 249 6.67 1.76 -10.51
C ILE A 249 6.90 1.77 -9.00
N ASN A 250 8.13 1.40 -8.59
CA ASN A 250 8.52 1.36 -7.20
C ASN A 250 9.46 2.52 -6.86
N ASN A 251 9.42 3.02 -5.62
CA ASN A 251 10.46 3.91 -5.15
C ASN A 251 11.73 3.10 -4.80
N TYR A 252 11.56 1.96 -4.15
CA TYR A 252 12.63 1.04 -3.78
C TYR A 252 12.26 -0.39 -4.17
N SER A 253 13.24 -1.15 -4.67
CA SER A 253 13.05 -2.55 -5.07
C SER A 253 14.16 -3.43 -4.53
N ILE A 254 13.81 -4.57 -3.95
CA ILE A 254 14.74 -5.60 -3.47
C ILE A 254 14.36 -6.93 -4.10
N ASN A 255 15.24 -7.47 -4.94
CA ASN A 255 14.98 -8.64 -5.76
C ASN A 255 15.97 -9.76 -5.41
N MET A 256 15.46 -10.92 -5.00
CA MET A 256 16.32 -12.05 -4.61
C MET A 256 16.89 -12.75 -5.85
N LEU A 257 16.10 -13.58 -6.52
CA LEU A 257 16.54 -14.31 -7.72
C LEU A 257 16.26 -13.51 -9.00
N GLY A 258 15.14 -12.78 -9.03
CA GLY A 258 14.79 -11.94 -10.16
C GLY A 258 13.69 -10.96 -9.81
N GLY A 259 13.88 -9.69 -10.16
CA GLY A 259 12.88 -8.64 -10.08
C GLY A 259 12.25 -8.38 -11.44
N TYR A 260 10.97 -8.04 -11.43
CA TYR A 260 10.27 -7.51 -12.59
C TYR A 260 9.39 -6.35 -12.18
N SER A 261 9.49 -5.23 -12.90
CA SER A 261 8.66 -4.06 -12.62
C SER A 261 8.41 -3.22 -13.90
N LEU A 262 7.49 -2.24 -13.78
CA LEU A 262 7.40 -1.18 -14.79
C LEU A 262 8.61 -0.25 -14.67
N GLY A 263 9.15 -0.05 -13.48
CA GLY A 263 10.34 0.77 -13.27
C GLY A 263 10.62 1.05 -11.80
N THR A 264 11.81 1.55 -11.51
CA THR A 264 12.23 1.94 -10.15
C THR A 264 12.79 3.37 -10.15
N ARG A 265 12.36 4.18 -9.15
CA ARG A 265 12.70 5.62 -9.11
C ARG A 265 13.97 5.93 -8.33
N ASN A 266 14.25 5.22 -7.24
CA ASN A 266 15.37 5.55 -6.36
C ASN A 266 16.43 4.45 -6.34
N ILE A 267 16.19 3.34 -5.65
CA ILE A 267 17.17 2.28 -5.48
C ILE A 267 16.54 0.94 -5.82
N GLU A 268 17.26 0.19 -6.66
CA GLU A 268 16.93 -1.20 -6.95
C GLU A 268 18.14 -2.09 -6.70
N LEU A 269 17.94 -3.09 -5.88
CA LEU A 269 18.95 -4.07 -5.51
C LEU A 269 18.50 -5.47 -5.92
N GLY A 270 19.23 -6.12 -6.81
CA GLY A 270 19.01 -7.50 -7.22
C GLY A 270 20.21 -8.38 -6.89
N PHE A 271 19.96 -9.53 -6.23
CA PHE A 271 21.05 -10.49 -6.07
C PHE A 271 21.48 -11.13 -7.39
N PHE A 272 20.51 -11.39 -8.29
CA PHE A 272 20.80 -11.93 -9.62
C PHE A 272 20.43 -10.94 -10.71
N VAL A 273 19.14 -10.78 -11.02
CA VAL A 273 18.70 -10.00 -12.17
C VAL A 273 17.60 -9.02 -11.81
N ASN A 274 17.72 -7.78 -12.30
CA ASN A 274 16.66 -6.78 -12.32
C ASN A 274 16.14 -6.61 -13.75
N MET A 275 14.82 -6.56 -13.91
CA MET A 275 14.15 -6.40 -15.20
C MET A 275 13.08 -5.34 -15.10
N ASP A 276 13.28 -4.19 -15.71
CA ASP A 276 12.34 -3.08 -15.74
C ASP A 276 11.93 -2.80 -17.17
N ARG A 277 10.63 -2.87 -17.46
CA ARG A 277 10.17 -2.60 -18.83
C ARG A 277 10.08 -1.12 -19.18
N GLY A 278 10.06 -0.24 -18.19
CA GLY A 278 10.07 1.21 -18.33
C GLY A 278 11.34 1.83 -17.79
N ASP A 279 11.19 3.02 -17.19
CA ASP A 279 12.33 3.85 -16.78
C ASP A 279 12.85 3.45 -15.39
N VAL A 280 14.18 3.53 -15.24
CA VAL A 280 14.88 3.39 -13.95
C VAL A 280 15.70 4.64 -13.68
N SER A 281 15.69 5.08 -12.41
CA SER A 281 16.43 6.27 -12.01
C SER A 281 17.24 6.01 -10.74
N TRP A 282 18.30 6.78 -10.57
CA TRP A 282 19.22 6.83 -9.44
C TRP A 282 20.19 5.64 -9.38
N LEU A 283 19.87 4.59 -8.65
CA LEU A 283 20.84 3.50 -8.41
C LEU A 283 20.20 2.14 -8.68
N GLN A 284 20.79 1.40 -9.61
CA GLN A 284 20.41 0.02 -9.91
C GLN A 284 21.62 -0.89 -9.78
N ILE A 285 21.54 -1.93 -8.96
CA ILE A 285 22.61 -2.89 -8.72
C ILE A 285 22.08 -4.31 -8.92
N ALA A 286 22.80 -5.12 -9.66
CA ALA A 286 22.51 -6.55 -9.80
C ALA A 286 23.77 -7.40 -9.69
N GLY A 287 23.65 -8.57 -9.07
CA GLY A 287 24.76 -9.52 -8.98
C GLY A 287 25.15 -10.10 -10.35
N ILE A 288 24.17 -10.33 -11.22
CA ILE A 288 24.40 -10.79 -12.60
C ILE A 288 24.10 -9.66 -13.58
N GLY A 289 22.87 -9.17 -13.66
CA GLY A 289 22.57 -8.23 -14.73
C GLY A 289 21.34 -7.38 -14.52
N ASN A 290 21.34 -6.23 -15.19
CA ASN A 290 20.22 -5.30 -15.25
C ASN A 290 19.71 -5.23 -16.69
N MET A 291 18.37 -5.25 -16.85
CA MET A 291 17.68 -5.04 -18.12
C MET A 291 16.64 -3.92 -17.95
N VAL A 292 16.77 -2.85 -18.71
CA VAL A 292 15.89 -1.68 -18.68
C VAL A 292 15.33 -1.43 -20.07
N GLY A 293 14.04 -1.58 -20.28
CA GLY A 293 13.38 -1.33 -21.56
C GLY A 293 13.22 0.15 -21.87
N GLY A 294 13.03 0.98 -20.84
CA GLY A 294 12.93 2.42 -20.93
C GLY A 294 14.28 3.13 -20.78
N ARG A 295 14.24 4.31 -20.15
CA ARG A 295 15.41 5.17 -19.92
C ARG A 295 16.12 4.77 -18.63
N MET A 296 17.44 4.90 -18.62
CA MET A 296 18.26 4.73 -17.43
C MET A 296 18.94 6.04 -17.04
N TYR A 297 18.71 6.52 -15.83
CA TYR A 297 19.32 7.74 -15.29
C TYR A 297 20.01 7.45 -13.95
N GLY A 298 21.33 7.73 -13.87
CA GLY A 298 22.09 7.66 -12.63
C GLY A 298 23.23 6.65 -12.64
N ILE A 299 23.20 5.63 -11.78
CA ILE A 299 24.27 4.65 -11.63
C ILE A 299 23.70 3.24 -11.82
N GLN A 300 24.31 2.47 -12.71
CA GLN A 300 23.91 1.10 -13.01
C GLN A 300 25.13 0.17 -12.89
N LEU A 301 25.05 -0.75 -11.93
CA LEU A 301 26.15 -1.66 -11.61
C LEU A 301 25.70 -3.11 -11.78
N SER A 302 26.52 -3.94 -12.38
CA SER A 302 26.25 -5.37 -12.49
C SER A 302 27.53 -6.22 -12.45
N GLY A 303 27.38 -7.44 -11.97
CA GLY A 303 28.47 -8.41 -12.01
C GLY A 303 28.79 -8.90 -13.43
N PHE A 304 27.81 -8.88 -14.34
CA PHE A 304 28.00 -9.41 -15.69
C PHE A 304 27.55 -8.46 -16.80
N TYR A 305 26.26 -8.06 -16.84
CA TYR A 305 25.78 -7.23 -17.95
C TYR A 305 24.78 -6.14 -17.52
N ASN A 306 24.79 -5.01 -18.24
CA ASN A 306 23.73 -4.02 -18.25
C ASN A 306 23.21 -3.89 -19.69
N ILE A 307 21.88 -4.00 -19.87
CA ILE A 307 21.22 -3.88 -21.17
C ILE A 307 20.11 -2.85 -21.08
N ASN A 308 20.17 -1.79 -21.88
CA ASN A 308 19.20 -0.70 -21.90
C ASN A 308 18.61 -0.47 -23.28
N GLY A 309 17.30 -0.38 -23.37
CA GLY A 309 16.57 -0.10 -24.62
C GLY A 309 16.40 1.39 -24.90
N GLY A 310 16.17 2.20 -23.85
CA GLY A 310 15.97 3.65 -23.96
C GLY A 310 17.24 4.48 -23.81
N GLU A 311 17.07 5.80 -23.81
CA GLU A 311 18.15 6.75 -23.56
C GLU A 311 18.82 6.44 -22.21
N THR A 312 20.16 6.45 -22.20
CA THR A 312 20.95 6.18 -21.00
C THR A 312 21.79 7.40 -20.62
N LYS A 313 21.50 8.00 -19.45
CA LYS A 313 22.31 9.07 -18.85
C LYS A 313 22.87 8.56 -17.52
N ALA A 314 23.94 7.80 -17.58
CA ALA A 314 24.37 7.04 -16.42
C ALA A 314 25.88 6.79 -16.37
N VAL A 315 26.34 6.47 -15.17
CA VAL A 315 27.59 5.73 -14.97
C VAL A 315 27.24 4.23 -14.98
N GLN A 316 27.70 3.50 -15.97
CA GLN A 316 27.47 2.07 -16.12
C GLN A 316 28.76 1.30 -15.86
N VAL A 317 28.68 0.33 -14.95
CA VAL A 317 29.79 -0.59 -14.70
C VAL A 317 29.30 -2.03 -14.78
N SER A 318 29.97 -2.86 -15.56
CA SER A 318 29.67 -4.28 -15.65
C SER A 318 30.95 -5.12 -15.65
N GLY A 319 30.87 -6.32 -15.10
CA GLY A 319 32.00 -7.25 -15.16
C GLY A 319 32.29 -7.78 -16.56
N PHE A 320 31.31 -7.79 -17.45
CA PHE A 320 31.48 -8.28 -18.81
C PHE A 320 31.06 -7.26 -19.89
N THR A 321 29.79 -6.87 -19.99
CA THR A 321 29.35 -5.99 -21.09
C THR A 321 28.26 -4.99 -20.68
N ASN A 322 28.32 -3.77 -21.28
CA ASN A 322 27.20 -2.82 -21.30
C ASN A 322 26.68 -2.74 -22.75
N VAL A 323 25.35 -2.92 -22.91
CA VAL A 323 24.69 -2.84 -24.22
C VAL A 323 23.61 -1.78 -24.16
N ASN A 324 23.63 -0.82 -25.05
CA ASN A 324 22.64 0.25 -25.14
C ASN A 324 22.13 0.37 -26.58
N LEU A 325 20.80 0.27 -26.73
CA LEU A 325 20.14 0.34 -28.05
C LEU A 325 19.80 1.78 -28.46
N SER A 326 19.93 2.74 -27.55
CA SER A 326 19.66 4.16 -27.81
C SER A 326 20.85 5.03 -27.43
N GLU A 327 20.64 6.35 -27.43
CA GLU A 327 21.70 7.33 -27.12
C GLU A 327 22.22 7.15 -25.69
N VAL A 328 23.53 7.33 -25.53
CA VAL A 328 24.25 7.22 -24.27
C VAL A 328 24.99 8.50 -23.97
N GLN A 329 24.80 9.02 -22.77
CA GLN A 329 25.54 10.14 -22.20
C GLN A 329 26.07 9.71 -20.81
N GLY A 330 27.40 9.73 -20.62
CA GLY A 330 28.05 9.39 -19.37
C GLY A 330 29.22 8.43 -19.51
N PHE A 331 29.54 7.71 -18.44
CA PHE A 331 30.71 6.83 -18.38
C PHE A 331 30.28 5.36 -18.40
N GLN A 332 31.02 4.58 -19.19
CA GLN A 332 30.82 3.15 -19.33
C GLN A 332 32.12 2.39 -19.06
N ILE A 333 32.09 1.46 -18.13
CA ILE A 333 33.20 0.54 -17.84
C ILE A 333 32.69 -0.88 -17.98
N ALA A 334 33.34 -1.70 -18.76
CA ALA A 334 33.05 -3.12 -18.91
C ALA A 334 34.34 -3.93 -18.95
N GLY A 335 34.31 -5.13 -18.41
CA GLY A 335 35.46 -6.02 -18.48
C GLY A 335 35.76 -6.55 -19.86
N PHE A 336 34.77 -6.58 -20.77
CA PHE A 336 34.92 -7.06 -22.14
C PHE A 336 34.52 -6.02 -23.18
N SER A 337 33.28 -5.50 -23.18
CA SER A 337 32.82 -4.57 -24.23
C SER A 337 31.76 -3.59 -23.75
N ASN A 338 31.77 -2.38 -24.34
CA ASN A 338 30.68 -1.44 -24.35
C ASN A 338 30.13 -1.36 -25.79
N VAL A 339 28.85 -1.71 -25.98
CA VAL A 339 28.15 -1.72 -27.25
C VAL A 339 27.08 -0.67 -27.26
N ASN A 340 27.20 0.35 -28.10
CA ASN A 340 26.21 1.40 -28.27
C ASN A 340 25.73 1.38 -29.74
N VAL A 341 24.43 1.15 -29.94
CA VAL A 341 23.84 1.06 -31.30
C VAL A 341 23.66 2.45 -31.92
N LYS A 342 23.41 3.46 -31.07
CA LYS A 342 23.33 4.87 -31.51
C LYS A 342 24.49 5.68 -30.95
N ALA A 343 24.51 6.98 -31.29
CA ALA A 343 25.57 7.89 -30.87
C ALA A 343 25.76 7.86 -29.34
N SER A 344 27.01 7.94 -28.91
CA SER A 344 27.41 8.04 -27.51
C SER A 344 28.19 9.32 -27.27
N GLU A 345 27.90 9.99 -26.17
CA GLU A 345 28.63 11.15 -25.65
C GLU A 345 29.15 10.85 -24.25
N GLY A 346 30.45 10.98 -24.02
CA GLY A 346 31.11 10.72 -22.74
C GLY A 346 32.59 10.54 -22.84
#